data_aa5f1fa71eaf3ff6c7b839a465e3edfb
#
_entry.id   aa5f1fa71eaf3ff6c7b839a465e3edfb
#
_cell.length_a   1.000
_cell.length_b   1.000
_cell.length_c   1.000
_cell.angle_alpha   90.00
_cell.angle_beta   90.00
_cell.angle_gamma   90.00
#
_symmetry.space_group_name_H-M   'P 1'
#
loop_
_entity.id
_entity.type
_entity.pdbx_description
1 polymer ?
#
loop_
_entity_poly.entity_id
_entity_poly.type
_entity_poly.pdbx_seq_one_letter_code
_entity_poly.pdbx_strand_id
1 'polypeptide(L)'
;AELEYFIDPEVDLEHDFSQWSSIQMKLLSESDGEIRMSIDDAVAKGIIRHPTVGLFMAKTFDFLNNIGIDSSKLRFRQHESDEMAHYASDCWDVEILGSYGWIECVGIAHRGCYDLEAHEKATGKTLRARREFDQPKIVEIDGWTTDGATAGPAFRALAGAVKKAVQQLSSACEFPTQ
;
A
#
# COMPACT_ATOMS: atom_id res chain seq x y z
N ALA A 1 -0.25 0.56 22.18
CA ALA A 1 0.56 -0.31 21.29
C ALA A 1 0.40 0.16 19.86
N GLU A 2 1.44 0.03 19.05
CA GLU A 2 1.44 0.37 17.62
C GLU A 2 2.02 -0.82 16.85
N LEU A 3 1.46 -1.10 15.68
CA LEU A 3 1.91 -2.14 14.78
C LEU A 3 2.01 -1.54 13.38
N GLU A 4 3.21 -1.54 12.80
CA GLU A 4 3.43 -1.17 11.41
C GLU A 4 3.71 -2.43 10.59
N TYR A 5 2.92 -2.63 9.55
CA TYR A 5 3.02 -3.77 8.64
C TYR A 5 3.32 -3.28 7.24
N PHE A 6 4.53 -3.57 6.76
CA PHE A 6 4.98 -3.17 5.44
C PHE A 6 4.58 -4.20 4.41
N ILE A 7 4.03 -3.73 3.31
CA ILE A 7 3.61 -4.55 2.17
C ILE A 7 4.32 -4.07 0.90
N ASP A 8 4.51 -4.97 -0.04
CA ASP A 8 4.97 -4.62 -1.37
C ASP A 8 3.77 -4.11 -2.19
N PRO A 9 3.76 -2.85 -2.63
CA PRO A 9 2.62 -2.28 -3.35
C PRO A 9 2.41 -2.88 -4.75
N GLU A 10 3.43 -3.57 -5.30
CA GLU A 10 3.36 -4.23 -6.61
C GLU A 10 2.82 -5.67 -6.54
N VAL A 11 2.63 -6.19 -5.33
CA VAL A 11 2.12 -7.56 -5.12
C VAL A 11 0.64 -7.50 -4.77
N ASP A 12 -0.17 -8.15 -5.60
CA ASP A 12 -1.58 -8.36 -5.29
C ASP A 12 -1.68 -9.33 -4.10
N LEU A 13 -2.09 -8.80 -2.95
CA LEU A 13 -2.15 -9.54 -1.71
C LEU A 13 -3.55 -10.15 -1.55
N GLU A 14 -3.65 -11.44 -1.81
CA GLU A 14 -4.82 -12.22 -1.44
C GLU A 14 -4.69 -12.68 0.02
N HIS A 15 -5.75 -12.46 0.80
CA HIS A 15 -5.86 -12.95 2.16
C HIS A 15 -6.99 -13.97 2.28
N ASP A 16 -6.74 -15.03 3.02
CA ASP A 16 -7.77 -16.03 3.35
C ASP A 16 -8.63 -15.53 4.51
N PHE A 17 -9.88 -15.19 4.22
CA PHE A 17 -10.88 -14.77 5.20
C PHE A 17 -11.82 -15.90 5.63
N SER A 18 -11.59 -17.15 5.23
CA SER A 18 -12.51 -18.28 5.43
C SER A 18 -12.93 -18.46 6.90
N GLN A 19 -12.02 -18.23 7.84
CA GLN A 19 -12.31 -18.35 9.27
C GLN A 19 -13.29 -17.28 9.80
N TRP A 20 -13.48 -16.17 9.08
CA TRP A 20 -14.40 -15.08 9.46
C TRP A 20 -15.61 -14.95 8.53
N SER A 21 -15.74 -15.82 7.52
CA SER A 21 -16.80 -15.75 6.49
C SER A 21 -18.22 -15.81 7.08
N SER A 22 -18.40 -16.52 8.21
CA SER A 22 -19.68 -16.63 8.91
C SER A 22 -19.95 -15.48 9.90
N ILE A 23 -18.96 -14.64 10.18
CA ILE A 23 -19.07 -13.59 11.20
C ILE A 23 -19.57 -12.31 10.54
N GLN A 24 -20.73 -11.84 11.01
CA GLN A 24 -21.31 -10.57 10.57
C GLN A 24 -20.82 -9.43 11.46
N MET A 25 -19.87 -8.67 10.96
CA MET A 25 -19.33 -7.50 11.65
C MET A 25 -20.21 -6.27 11.40
N LYS A 26 -20.28 -5.40 12.40
CA LYS A 26 -20.98 -4.13 12.28
C LYS A 26 -20.02 -3.10 11.71
N LEU A 27 -20.31 -2.61 10.50
CA LEU A 27 -19.54 -1.61 9.79
C LEU A 27 -20.35 -0.33 9.68
N LEU A 28 -19.78 0.81 10.03
CA LEU A 28 -20.31 2.14 9.73
C LEU A 28 -19.49 2.71 8.56
N SER A 29 -20.00 2.52 7.35
CA SER A 29 -19.36 2.94 6.13
C SER A 29 -19.71 4.39 5.79
N GLU A 30 -18.78 5.11 5.15
CA GLU A 30 -19.00 6.46 4.64
C GLU A 30 -20.16 6.51 3.64
N SER A 31 -20.29 5.51 2.76
CA SER A 31 -21.29 5.48 1.69
C SER A 31 -22.63 4.88 2.09
N ASP A 32 -22.62 3.81 2.91
CA ASP A 32 -23.80 2.97 3.13
C ASP A 32 -24.39 3.10 4.55
N GLY A 33 -23.73 3.87 5.43
CA GLY A 33 -24.10 3.99 6.82
C GLY A 33 -23.81 2.71 7.62
N GLU A 34 -24.64 2.41 8.65
CA GLU A 34 -24.44 1.20 9.46
C GLU A 34 -24.99 -0.04 8.76
N ILE A 35 -24.09 -0.97 8.44
CA ILE A 35 -24.37 -2.24 7.75
C ILE A 35 -23.79 -3.41 8.55
N ARG A 36 -24.29 -4.62 8.24
CA ARG A 36 -23.73 -5.86 8.78
C ARG A 36 -23.36 -6.77 7.65
N MET A 37 -22.09 -7.18 7.61
CA MET A 37 -21.60 -8.15 6.63
C MET A 37 -20.31 -8.82 7.10
N SER A 38 -19.91 -9.87 6.41
CA SER A 38 -18.59 -10.49 6.63
C SER A 38 -17.47 -9.62 6.05
N ILE A 39 -16.25 -9.82 6.54
CA ILE A 39 -15.08 -9.05 6.06
C ILE A 39 -14.77 -9.35 4.61
N ASP A 40 -14.87 -10.61 4.18
CA ASP A 40 -14.65 -11.02 2.80
C ASP A 40 -15.65 -10.33 1.85
N ASP A 41 -16.94 -10.29 2.21
CA ASP A 41 -17.95 -9.54 1.44
C ASP A 41 -17.64 -8.03 1.38
N ALA A 42 -17.20 -7.45 2.51
CA ALA A 42 -16.88 -6.03 2.56
C ALA A 42 -15.66 -5.66 1.69
N VAL A 43 -14.65 -6.53 1.65
CA VAL A 43 -13.49 -6.38 0.76
C VAL A 43 -13.91 -6.61 -0.70
N ALA A 44 -14.66 -7.68 -0.99
CA ALA A 44 -15.10 -7.99 -2.35
C ALA A 44 -16.00 -6.90 -2.96
N LYS A 45 -16.79 -6.19 -2.14
CA LYS A 45 -17.62 -5.05 -2.55
C LYS A 45 -16.88 -3.72 -2.61
N GLY A 46 -15.61 -3.68 -2.19
CA GLY A 46 -14.79 -2.46 -2.15
C GLY A 46 -15.18 -1.46 -1.05
N ILE A 47 -15.99 -1.88 -0.07
CA ILE A 47 -16.30 -1.07 1.13
C ILE A 47 -15.03 -0.91 1.96
N ILE A 48 -14.30 -2.01 2.16
CA ILE A 48 -12.93 -2.01 2.66
C ILE A 48 -12.03 -1.99 1.43
N ARG A 49 -11.34 -0.88 1.22
CA ARG A 49 -10.60 -0.61 -0.03
C ARG A 49 -9.33 -1.47 -0.18
N HIS A 50 -8.74 -1.89 0.93
CA HIS A 50 -7.50 -2.67 0.92
C HIS A 50 -7.64 -4.00 1.67
N PRO A 51 -7.34 -5.17 1.04
CA PRO A 51 -7.50 -6.48 1.66
C PRO A 51 -6.74 -6.64 2.98
N THR A 52 -5.53 -6.05 3.10
CA THR A 52 -4.75 -6.10 4.33
C THR A 52 -5.40 -5.31 5.48
N VAL A 53 -6.12 -4.21 5.18
CA VAL A 53 -6.93 -3.50 6.19
C VAL A 53 -8.02 -4.44 6.70
N GLY A 54 -8.73 -5.12 5.80
CA GLY A 54 -9.73 -6.14 6.16
C GLY A 54 -9.15 -7.26 7.04
N LEU A 55 -7.95 -7.74 6.72
CA LEU A 55 -7.27 -8.75 7.52
C LEU A 55 -7.01 -8.24 8.96
N PHE A 56 -6.52 -7.01 9.11
CA PHE A 56 -6.27 -6.46 10.46
C PHE A 56 -7.57 -6.13 11.20
N MET A 57 -8.63 -5.73 10.50
CA MET A 57 -9.96 -5.60 11.10
C MET A 57 -10.45 -6.95 11.68
N ALA A 58 -10.35 -8.04 10.90
CA ALA A 58 -10.75 -9.37 11.34
C ALA A 58 -9.91 -9.87 12.53
N LYS A 59 -8.58 -9.69 12.48
CA LYS A 59 -7.68 -10.04 13.60
C LYS A 59 -7.97 -9.22 14.86
N THR A 60 -8.27 -7.95 14.71
CA THR A 60 -8.63 -7.06 15.83
C THR A 60 -9.97 -7.46 16.45
N PHE A 61 -10.94 -7.84 15.61
CA PHE A 61 -12.22 -8.38 16.09
C PHE A 61 -12.00 -9.63 16.94
N ASP A 62 -11.22 -10.60 16.47
CA ASP A 62 -10.88 -11.81 17.23
C ASP A 62 -10.15 -11.48 18.54
N PHE A 63 -9.17 -10.60 18.48
CA PHE A 63 -8.42 -10.18 19.66
C PHE A 63 -9.34 -9.59 20.74
N LEU A 64 -10.21 -8.66 20.35
CA LEU A 64 -11.13 -8.01 21.27
C LEU A 64 -12.15 -8.99 21.88
N ASN A 65 -12.68 -9.92 21.08
CA ASN A 65 -13.56 -10.97 21.57
C ASN A 65 -12.84 -11.91 22.57
N ASN A 66 -11.59 -12.29 22.25
CA ASN A 66 -10.79 -13.19 23.09
C ASN A 66 -10.45 -12.56 24.46
N ILE A 67 -10.31 -11.26 24.55
CA ILE A 67 -10.11 -10.57 25.83
C ILE A 67 -11.43 -10.25 26.56
N GLY A 68 -12.58 -10.68 26.00
CA GLY A 68 -13.90 -10.62 26.65
C GLY A 68 -14.78 -9.43 26.28
N ILE A 69 -14.46 -8.68 25.23
CA ILE A 69 -15.34 -7.64 24.69
C ILE A 69 -16.50 -8.28 23.94
N ASP A 70 -17.72 -7.92 24.29
CA ASP A 70 -18.92 -8.40 23.62
C ASP A 70 -18.99 -7.90 22.17
N SER A 71 -19.03 -8.82 21.22
CA SER A 71 -19.08 -8.52 19.78
C SER A 71 -20.31 -7.66 19.39
N SER A 72 -21.40 -7.74 20.12
CA SER A 72 -22.59 -6.91 19.90
C SER A 72 -22.34 -5.42 20.19
N LYS A 73 -21.32 -5.14 20.99
CA LYS A 73 -20.86 -3.79 21.38
C LYS A 73 -19.65 -3.32 20.57
N LEU A 74 -19.23 -4.04 19.56
CA LEU A 74 -18.17 -3.65 18.66
C LEU A 74 -18.74 -3.14 17.34
N ARG A 75 -18.14 -2.08 16.80
CA ARG A 75 -18.32 -1.67 15.41
C ARG A 75 -17.00 -1.16 14.83
N PHE A 76 -16.93 -1.19 13.50
CA PHE A 76 -15.86 -0.56 12.73
C PHE A 76 -16.42 0.66 12.03
N ARG A 77 -15.86 1.84 12.28
CA ARG A 77 -16.27 3.11 11.67
C ARG A 77 -15.25 3.52 10.64
N GLN A 78 -15.67 3.69 9.39
CA GLN A 78 -14.83 4.26 8.35
C GLN A 78 -14.69 5.76 8.55
N HIS A 79 -13.49 6.29 8.37
CA HIS A 79 -13.28 7.73 8.33
C HIS A 79 -13.95 8.33 7.09
N GLU A 80 -14.59 9.48 7.25
CA GLU A 80 -15.07 10.27 6.15
C GLU A 80 -13.88 10.88 5.36
N SER A 81 -14.10 11.22 4.11
CA SER A 81 -13.01 11.70 3.24
C SER A 81 -12.36 13.00 3.71
N ASP A 82 -13.08 13.85 4.44
CA ASP A 82 -12.59 15.09 5.04
C ASP A 82 -11.92 14.89 6.41
N GLU A 83 -12.18 13.78 7.09
CA GLU A 83 -11.59 13.38 8.36
C GLU A 83 -10.27 12.62 8.14
N MET A 84 -10.14 11.95 7.01
CA MET A 84 -9.01 11.09 6.71
C MET A 84 -7.72 11.91 6.54
N ALA A 85 -6.63 11.47 7.18
CA ALA A 85 -5.33 12.08 6.98
C ALA A 85 -4.91 12.00 5.50
N HIS A 86 -4.29 13.08 4.99
CA HIS A 86 -3.91 13.22 3.56
C HIS A 86 -2.99 12.10 3.03
N TYR A 87 -2.35 11.34 3.91
CA TYR A 87 -1.49 10.21 3.56
C TYR A 87 -2.23 8.85 3.63
N ALA A 88 -3.46 8.80 4.14
CA ALA A 88 -4.24 7.58 4.26
C ALA A 88 -5.17 7.41 3.06
N SER A 89 -5.27 6.19 2.54
CA SER A 89 -6.18 5.82 1.45
C SER A 89 -7.39 5.02 1.93
N ASP A 90 -7.30 4.42 3.13
CA ASP A 90 -8.38 3.70 3.82
C ASP A 90 -8.10 3.73 5.31
N CYS A 91 -9.09 4.14 6.12
CA CYS A 91 -8.92 4.28 7.56
C CYS A 91 -10.20 3.87 8.29
N TRP A 92 -10.04 3.02 9.29
CA TRP A 92 -11.13 2.47 10.08
C TRP A 92 -10.80 2.52 11.57
N ASP A 93 -11.75 3.02 12.36
CA ASP A 93 -11.70 2.95 13.81
C ASP A 93 -12.46 1.73 14.29
N VAL A 94 -11.92 1.04 15.27
CA VAL A 94 -12.65 0.03 16.03
C VAL A 94 -13.19 0.69 17.28
N GLU A 95 -14.50 0.68 17.41
CA GLU A 95 -15.19 1.35 18.52
C GLU A 95 -15.94 0.34 19.41
N ILE A 96 -15.92 0.62 20.71
CA ILE A 96 -16.64 -0.15 21.73
C ILE A 96 -17.78 0.70 22.29
N LEU A 97 -18.99 0.14 22.38
CA LEU A 97 -20.13 0.80 23.02
C LEU A 97 -20.01 0.71 24.54
N GLY A 98 -19.60 1.82 25.13
CA GLY A 98 -19.59 2.02 26.59
C GLY A 98 -20.83 2.70 27.11
N SER A 99 -20.85 2.99 28.40
CA SER A 99 -21.94 3.76 29.04
C SER A 99 -22.03 5.22 28.59
N TYR A 100 -20.96 5.72 27.99
CA TYR A 100 -20.85 7.10 27.47
C TYR A 100 -21.03 7.20 25.95
N GLY A 101 -21.36 6.11 25.26
CA GLY A 101 -21.45 6.02 23.81
C GLY A 101 -20.33 5.21 23.20
N TRP A 102 -20.09 5.42 21.92
CA TRP A 102 -19.02 4.76 21.18
C TRP A 102 -17.67 5.38 21.53
N ILE A 103 -16.69 4.53 21.80
CA ILE A 103 -15.33 4.93 22.16
C ILE A 103 -14.36 4.20 21.25
N GLU A 104 -13.54 4.93 20.53
CA GLU A 104 -12.45 4.39 19.74
C GLU A 104 -11.41 3.68 20.62
N CYS A 105 -11.03 2.48 20.25
CA CYS A 105 -10.00 1.70 20.95
C CYS A 105 -8.84 1.26 20.04
N VAL A 106 -9.05 1.18 18.74
CA VAL A 106 -8.00 0.83 17.75
C VAL A 106 -8.25 1.58 16.46
N GLY A 107 -7.21 2.23 15.90
CA GLY A 107 -7.21 2.76 14.54
C GLY A 107 -6.48 1.81 13.59
N ILE A 108 -7.01 1.60 12.39
CA ILE A 108 -6.43 0.77 11.35
C ILE A 108 -6.40 1.58 10.07
N ALA A 109 -5.20 1.88 9.55
CA ALA A 109 -5.06 2.74 8.37
C ALA A 109 -4.10 2.13 7.33
N HIS A 110 -4.44 2.29 6.06
CA HIS A 110 -3.53 2.10 4.94
C HIS A 110 -2.93 3.45 4.56
N ARG A 111 -1.65 3.65 4.86
CA ARG A 111 -0.97 4.96 4.74
C ARG A 111 -0.29 5.19 3.39
N GLY A 112 -0.14 4.16 2.55
CA GLY A 112 0.65 4.24 1.33
C GLY A 112 2.14 4.50 1.61
N CYS A 113 2.83 5.14 0.66
CA CYS A 113 4.26 5.45 0.76
C CYS A 113 4.56 6.94 1.02
N TYR A 114 3.54 7.77 1.20
CA TYR A 114 3.70 9.22 1.29
C TYR A 114 4.72 9.68 2.35
N ASP A 115 4.62 9.15 3.56
CA ASP A 115 5.53 9.53 4.66
C ASP A 115 6.96 9.11 4.37
N LEU A 116 7.16 7.89 3.83
CA LEU A 116 8.48 7.37 3.49
C LEU A 116 9.13 8.23 2.40
N GLU A 117 8.37 8.59 1.37
CA GLU A 117 8.84 9.44 0.27
C GLU A 117 9.16 10.87 0.74
N ALA A 118 8.32 11.43 1.61
CA ALA A 118 8.55 12.75 2.20
C ALA A 118 9.84 12.76 3.05
N HIS A 119 10.06 11.73 3.86
CA HIS A 119 11.27 11.58 4.65
C HIS A 119 12.51 11.33 3.78
N GLU A 120 12.42 10.49 2.76
CA GLU A 120 13.49 10.23 1.80
C GLU A 120 13.93 11.54 1.13
N LYS A 121 12.98 12.33 0.65
CA LYS A 121 13.21 13.63 0.03
C LYS A 121 13.86 14.64 0.99
N ALA A 122 13.39 14.69 2.23
CA ALA A 122 13.89 15.64 3.23
C ALA A 122 15.28 15.29 3.75
N THR A 123 15.60 14.01 3.89
CA THR A 123 16.86 13.53 4.50
C THR A 123 17.92 13.12 3.50
N GLY A 124 17.55 12.88 2.23
CA GLY A 124 18.40 12.30 1.20
C GLY A 124 18.80 10.85 1.48
N LYS A 125 18.14 10.17 2.43
CA LYS A 125 18.37 8.77 2.77
C LYS A 125 17.30 7.90 2.18
N THR A 126 17.69 6.83 1.48
CA THR A 126 16.77 5.85 0.91
C THR A 126 16.08 5.04 2.00
N LEU A 127 14.75 5.05 2.01
CA LEU A 127 13.88 4.29 2.92
C LEU A 127 13.16 3.14 2.19
N ARG A 128 13.84 2.54 1.21
CA ARG A 128 13.28 1.47 0.36
C ARG A 128 13.82 0.12 0.80
N ALA A 129 12.92 -0.86 0.91
CA ALA A 129 13.32 -2.25 1.04
C ALA A 129 13.83 -2.77 -0.31
N ARG A 130 14.84 -3.64 -0.28
CA ARG A 130 15.31 -4.36 -1.47
C ARG A 130 14.74 -5.77 -1.42
N ARG A 131 14.05 -6.16 -2.49
CA ARG A 131 13.60 -7.53 -2.71
C ARG A 131 14.38 -8.13 -3.88
N GLU A 132 14.90 -9.33 -3.69
CA GLU A 132 15.43 -10.13 -4.79
C GLU A 132 14.28 -10.89 -5.43
N PHE A 133 14.23 -10.90 -6.76
CA PHE A 133 13.25 -11.70 -7.49
C PHE A 133 13.71 -13.17 -7.52
N ASP A 134 12.80 -14.10 -7.32
CA ASP A 134 13.07 -15.55 -7.42
C ASP A 134 13.58 -15.94 -8.83
N GLN A 135 13.16 -15.19 -9.83
CA GLN A 135 13.61 -15.30 -11.22
C GLN A 135 14.02 -13.91 -11.73
N PRO A 136 15.10 -13.80 -12.50
CA PRO A 136 15.50 -12.52 -13.07
C PRO A 136 14.38 -11.93 -13.94
N LYS A 137 13.97 -10.70 -13.64
CA LYS A 137 13.01 -9.97 -14.48
C LYS A 137 13.75 -9.39 -15.68
N ILE A 138 13.42 -9.86 -16.87
CA ILE A 138 13.96 -9.30 -18.12
C ILE A 138 13.11 -8.07 -18.44
N VAL A 139 13.77 -6.91 -18.46
CA VAL A 139 13.12 -5.64 -18.83
C VAL A 139 13.74 -5.20 -20.16
N GLU A 140 12.91 -5.02 -21.19
CA GLU A 140 13.32 -4.36 -22.42
C GLU A 140 13.35 -2.86 -22.16
N ILE A 141 14.51 -2.25 -22.40
CA ILE A 141 14.70 -0.82 -22.21
C ILE A 141 15.04 -0.23 -23.58
N ASP A 142 14.20 0.66 -24.06
CA ASP A 142 14.52 1.49 -25.21
C ASP A 142 15.59 2.50 -24.84
N GLY A 143 16.69 2.49 -25.55
CA GLY A 143 17.80 3.36 -25.25
C GLY A 143 18.66 3.63 -26.47
N TRP A 144 19.45 4.68 -26.40
CA TRP A 144 20.43 5.01 -27.45
C TRP A 144 21.77 4.30 -27.17
N THR A 145 22.28 3.62 -28.18
CA THR A 145 23.61 3.04 -28.13
C THR A 145 24.38 3.46 -29.35
N THR A 146 25.71 3.55 -29.24
CA THR A 146 26.58 3.83 -30.40
C THR A 146 26.99 2.52 -31.06
N ASP A 147 26.78 2.40 -32.37
CA ASP A 147 27.43 1.35 -33.15
C ASP A 147 28.94 1.62 -33.19
N GLY A 148 29.72 0.75 -32.55
CA GLY A 148 31.19 0.89 -32.47
C GLY A 148 31.89 0.77 -33.81
N ALA A 149 31.32 0.00 -34.76
CA ALA A 149 31.88 -0.18 -36.10
C ALA A 149 31.77 1.11 -36.91
N THR A 150 30.70 1.86 -36.76
CA THR A 150 30.46 3.13 -37.44
C THR A 150 31.06 4.32 -36.69
N ALA A 151 30.89 4.38 -35.39
CA ALA A 151 31.33 5.52 -34.57
C ALA A 151 32.87 5.61 -34.48
N GLY A 152 33.58 4.48 -34.43
CA GLY A 152 35.03 4.46 -34.37
C GLY A 152 35.69 5.16 -35.56
N PRO A 153 35.45 4.75 -36.81
CA PRO A 153 36.00 5.40 -38.01
C PRO A 153 35.50 6.84 -38.20
N ALA A 154 34.22 7.11 -37.90
CA ALA A 154 33.60 8.44 -38.09
C ALA A 154 34.18 9.50 -37.14
N PHE A 155 34.33 9.15 -35.86
CA PHE A 155 34.72 10.13 -34.82
C PHE A 155 36.16 9.98 -34.34
N ARG A 156 36.87 8.93 -34.75
CA ARG A 156 38.30 8.70 -34.45
C ARG A 156 38.64 8.97 -32.96
N ALA A 157 39.48 9.96 -32.69
CA ALA A 157 39.89 10.32 -31.33
C ALA A 157 38.73 10.77 -30.45
N LEU A 158 37.61 11.23 -31.01
CA LEU A 158 36.40 11.66 -30.29
C LEU A 158 35.40 10.53 -30.05
N ALA A 159 35.61 9.33 -30.58
CA ALA A 159 34.63 8.23 -30.45
C ALA A 159 34.27 7.88 -29.00
N GLY A 160 35.25 7.95 -28.09
CA GLY A 160 35.03 7.74 -26.66
C GLY A 160 34.14 8.81 -26.01
N ALA A 161 34.34 10.06 -26.39
CA ALA A 161 33.52 11.18 -25.90
C ALA A 161 32.06 11.09 -26.41
N VAL A 162 31.90 10.75 -27.69
CA VAL A 162 30.57 10.54 -28.29
C VAL A 162 29.83 9.37 -27.61
N LYS A 163 30.50 8.24 -27.40
CA LYS A 163 29.92 7.10 -26.67
C LYS A 163 29.44 7.51 -25.30
N LYS A 164 30.26 8.25 -24.54
CA LYS A 164 29.90 8.74 -23.21
C LYS A 164 28.71 9.71 -23.24
N ALA A 165 28.66 10.61 -24.20
CA ALA A 165 27.55 11.54 -24.39
C ALA A 165 26.22 10.81 -24.72
N VAL A 166 26.25 9.81 -25.60
CA VAL A 166 25.06 8.99 -25.92
C VAL A 166 24.58 8.19 -24.71
N GLN A 167 25.48 7.63 -23.92
CA GLN A 167 25.15 6.94 -22.69
C GLN A 167 24.50 7.89 -21.65
N GLN A 168 24.97 9.12 -21.55
CA GLN A 168 24.37 10.14 -20.68
C GLN A 168 22.97 10.55 -21.14
N LEU A 169 22.74 10.65 -22.45
CA LEU A 169 21.40 10.91 -23.01
C LEU A 169 20.43 9.75 -22.70
N SER A 170 20.87 8.50 -22.76
CA SER A 170 20.04 7.33 -22.40
C SER A 170 19.68 7.30 -20.91
N SER A 171 20.60 7.74 -20.04
CA SER A 171 20.32 7.81 -18.59
C SER A 171 19.49 9.02 -18.18
N ALA A 172 19.41 10.05 -19.01
CA ALA A 172 18.61 11.26 -18.77
C ALA A 172 17.18 11.19 -19.34
N CYS A 173 16.88 10.20 -20.19
CA CYS A 173 15.51 9.92 -20.60
C CYS A 173 14.78 9.22 -19.45
N GLU A 174 13.92 9.96 -18.76
CA GLU A 174 12.89 9.38 -17.91
C GLU A 174 11.91 8.64 -18.83
N PHE A 175 12.03 7.31 -18.89
CA PHE A 175 11.02 6.50 -19.55
C PHE A 175 9.78 6.48 -18.66
N PRO A 176 8.56 6.71 -19.21
CA PRO A 176 7.36 6.60 -18.43
C PRO A 176 7.27 5.16 -17.89
N THR A 177 7.27 5.02 -16.58
CA THR A 177 6.91 3.77 -15.90
C THR A 177 5.45 3.46 -16.23
N GLN A 178 5.22 2.38 -16.97
CA GLN A 178 3.88 1.78 -17.12
C GLN A 178 3.51 1.00 -15.88
#